data_a8f93540ed530e438315c3adc80d7ac3
#
_entry.id   a8f93540ed530e438315c3adc80d7ac3
#
_cell.length_a   1.000
_cell.length_b   1.000
_cell.length_c   1.000
_cell.angle_alpha   90.00
_cell.angle_beta   90.00
_cell.angle_gamma   90.00
#
_symmetry.space_group_name_H-M   'P 1'
#
loop_
_entity.id
_entity.type
_entity.pdbx_description
1 polymer ?
#
loop_
_entity_poly.entity_id
_entity_poly.type
_entity_poly.pdbx_seq_one_letter_code
_entity_poly.pdbx_strand_id
1 'polypeptide(L)' 'MKVSIEYCTFXNYESRATSLAAEILAHFPDAELTMIPSSGGRFEVVRDGTPVYEKSKVGRHAAQGEILALLQRPA' A
#
# COMPACT_ATOMS: atom_id res chain seq x y z
N MET A 1 -12.24 -7.66 0.87
CA MET A 1 -11.50 -6.44 0.50
C MET A 1 -10.29 -6.85 -0.33
N LYS A 2 -10.12 -6.24 -1.47
CA LYS A 2 -8.97 -6.47 -2.33
C LYS A 2 -8.05 -5.28 -2.26
N VAL A 3 -6.79 -5.53 -1.90
CA VAL A 3 -5.80 -4.46 -1.77
C VAL A 3 -4.62 -4.76 -2.66
N SER A 4 -4.18 -3.79 -3.44
CA SER A 4 -2.93 -3.92 -4.18
C SER A 4 -1.94 -2.88 -3.69
N ILE A 5 -0.67 -3.28 -3.69
CA ILE A 5 0.44 -2.37 -3.38
C ILE A 5 1.36 -2.38 -4.58
N GLU A 6 1.39 -1.28 -5.33
CA GLU A 6 2.31 -1.12 -6.45
C GLU A 6 3.53 -0.40 -5.95
N TYR A 7 4.70 -1.02 -6.09
CA TYR A 7 5.91 -0.49 -5.47
C TYR A 7 7.08 -0.52 -6.44
N CYS A 8 7.87 0.54 -6.41
CA CYS A 8 9.10 0.60 -7.19
C CYS A 8 10.05 -0.50 -6.70
N THR A 9 10.76 -1.14 -7.62
CA THR A 9 11.69 -2.20 -7.23
C THR A 9 13.05 -1.68 -6.82
N PHE A 10 13.24 -0.39 -6.83
CA PHE A 10 14.50 0.25 -6.47
C PHE A 10 14.60 0.43 -4.95
N UNK A 11 15.71 0.41 -4.48
CA UNK A 11 15.96 0.76 -3.19
C UNK A 11 15.25 -0.18 -2.23
N ASN A 12 14.78 0.43 -1.25
CA ASN A 12 14.13 -0.35 -0.20
C ASN A 12 12.60 -0.30 -0.26
N TYR A 13 12.06 0.00 -1.41
CA TYR A 13 10.60 0.07 -1.56
C TYR A 13 9.94 -1.30 -1.32
N GLU A 14 10.61 -2.37 -1.77
CA GLU A 14 10.03 -3.70 -1.57
C GLU A 14 9.88 -4.03 -0.09
N SER A 15 10.86 -3.69 0.72
CA SER A 15 10.73 -3.99 2.14
C SER A 15 9.66 -3.14 2.79
N ARG A 16 9.47 -1.90 2.34
CA ARG A 16 8.33 -1.09 2.79
C ARG A 16 7.00 -1.73 2.42
N ALA A 17 6.91 -2.24 1.19
CA ALA A 17 5.67 -2.88 0.72
C ALA A 17 5.40 -4.16 1.49
N THR A 18 6.43 -4.95 1.75
CA THR A 18 6.26 -6.19 2.50
C THR A 18 5.82 -5.91 3.93
N SER A 19 6.40 -4.89 4.55
CA SER A 19 6.00 -4.52 5.91
C SER A 19 4.55 -4.05 5.95
N LEU A 20 4.16 -3.25 4.96
CA LEU A 20 2.77 -2.78 4.90
C LEU A 20 1.82 -3.95 4.67
N ALA A 21 2.19 -4.88 3.79
CA ALA A 21 1.35 -6.05 3.53
C ALA A 21 1.13 -6.84 4.81
N ALA A 22 2.18 -7.06 5.60
CA ALA A 22 2.05 -7.79 6.85
C ALA A 22 1.13 -7.05 7.82
N GLU A 23 1.27 -5.73 7.89
CA GLU A 23 0.43 -4.91 8.77
C GLU A 23 -1.04 -4.98 8.35
N ILE A 24 -1.29 -4.90 7.04
CA ILE A 24 -2.66 -4.98 6.53
C ILE A 24 -3.27 -6.34 6.88
N LEU A 25 -2.54 -7.41 6.64
CA LEU A 25 -3.07 -8.75 6.89
C LEU A 25 -3.26 -9.02 8.38
N ALA A 26 -2.47 -8.39 9.23
CA ALA A 26 -2.69 -8.53 10.67
C ALA A 26 -4.01 -7.91 11.11
N HIS A 27 -4.44 -6.84 10.44
CA HIS A 27 -5.69 -6.16 10.81
C HIS A 27 -6.88 -6.60 9.96
N PHE A 28 -6.62 -7.08 8.75
CA PHE A 28 -7.67 -7.55 7.84
C PHE A 28 -7.26 -8.93 7.32
N PRO A 29 -7.40 -9.98 8.16
CA PRO A 29 -6.87 -11.29 7.77
C PRO A 29 -7.52 -11.88 6.53
N ASP A 30 -8.71 -11.43 6.16
CA ASP A 30 -9.38 -11.94 4.97
C ASP A 30 -9.11 -11.10 3.72
N ALA A 31 -8.27 -10.08 3.81
CA ALA A 31 -7.98 -9.25 2.65
C ALA A 31 -7.23 -10.06 1.59
N GLU A 32 -7.58 -9.83 0.32
CA GLU A 32 -6.85 -10.37 -0.81
C GLU A 32 -5.82 -9.34 -1.20
N LEU A 33 -4.56 -9.66 -0.96
CA LEU A 33 -3.48 -8.69 -1.13
C LEU A 33 -2.60 -9.09 -2.29
N THR A 34 -2.34 -8.15 -3.18
CA THR A 34 -1.49 -8.33 -4.35
C THR A 34 -0.36 -7.31 -4.30
N MET A 35 0.86 -7.79 -4.53
CA MET A 35 2.04 -6.92 -4.64
C MET A 35 2.42 -6.80 -6.10
N ILE A 36 2.56 -5.56 -6.58
CA ILE A 36 2.80 -5.31 -7.99
C ILE A 36 4.14 -4.57 -8.16
N PRO A 37 5.19 -5.27 -8.62
CA PRO A 37 6.47 -4.59 -8.87
C PRO A 37 6.32 -3.55 -9.97
N SER A 38 6.96 -2.40 -9.78
CA SER A 38 6.82 -1.28 -10.68
C SER A 38 8.13 -0.49 -10.70
N SER A 39 8.05 0.75 -11.13
CA SER A 39 9.24 1.59 -11.30
C SER A 39 8.86 3.05 -11.02
N GLY A 40 9.86 3.93 -11.13
CA GLY A 40 9.63 5.37 -11.05
C GLY A 40 9.35 5.89 -9.65
N GLY A 41 9.76 5.15 -8.63
CA GLY A 41 9.54 5.58 -7.26
C GLY A 41 8.10 5.46 -6.80
N ARG A 42 7.31 4.64 -7.47
CA ARG A 42 5.90 4.49 -7.12
C ARG A 42 5.72 3.72 -5.81
N PHE A 43 4.73 4.13 -5.07
CA PHE A 43 4.22 3.39 -3.91
C PHE A 43 2.75 3.75 -3.81
N GLU A 44 1.92 2.90 -4.41
CA GLU A 44 0.51 3.21 -4.60
C GLU A 44 -0.33 2.08 -4.05
N VAL A 45 -1.30 2.41 -3.21
CA VAL A 45 -2.16 1.44 -2.56
C VAL A 45 -3.59 1.66 -3.05
N VAL A 46 -4.22 0.58 -3.50
CA VAL A 46 -5.57 0.62 -4.05
C VAL A 46 -6.41 -0.39 -3.29
N ARG A 47 -7.61 0.03 -2.87
CA ARG A 47 -8.56 -0.87 -2.21
C ARG A 47 -9.82 -0.95 -3.06
N ASP A 48 -10.14 -2.19 -3.48
CA ASP A 48 -11.38 -2.46 -4.24
C ASP A 48 -11.51 -1.48 -5.41
N GLY A 49 -10.41 -1.26 -6.12
CA GLY A 49 -10.39 -0.41 -7.30
C GLY A 49 -10.27 1.09 -7.02
N THR A 50 -10.27 1.51 -5.77
CA THR A 50 -10.19 2.93 -5.43
C THR A 50 -8.84 3.24 -4.82
N PRO A 51 -8.09 4.22 -5.36
CA PRO A 51 -6.80 4.56 -4.77
C PRO A 51 -6.96 5.06 -3.33
N VAL A 52 -6.11 4.55 -2.44
CA VAL A 52 -6.11 4.92 -1.03
C VAL A 52 -4.92 5.84 -0.75
N TYR A 53 -3.76 5.51 -1.28
CA TYR A 53 -2.57 6.31 -1.10
C TYR A 53 -1.74 6.24 -2.37
N GLU A 54 -1.38 7.40 -2.90
CA GLU A 54 -0.61 7.49 -4.12
C GLU A 54 0.59 8.39 -3.88
N LYS A 55 1.76 7.78 -3.64
CA LYS A 55 2.98 8.55 -3.44
C LYS A 55 3.25 9.44 -4.64
N SER A 56 2.91 8.97 -5.84
CA SER A 56 3.12 9.75 -7.05
C SER A 56 2.36 11.07 -7.03
N LYS A 57 1.28 11.16 -6.27
CA LYS A 57 0.49 12.39 -6.16
C LYS A 57 0.79 13.17 -4.89
N VAL A 58 1.00 12.45 -3.78
CA VAL A 58 1.27 13.12 -2.50
C VAL A 58 2.69 13.67 -2.45
N GLY A 59 3.64 12.97 -3.07
CA GLY A 59 5.02 13.43 -3.14
C GLY A 59 5.88 13.03 -1.96
N ARG A 60 5.39 12.13 -1.11
CA ARG A 60 6.17 11.64 0.02
C ARG A 60 5.72 10.22 0.36
N HIS A 61 6.57 9.51 1.08
CA HIS A 61 6.17 8.23 1.66
C HIS A 61 5.15 8.47 2.77
N ALA A 62 4.29 7.47 2.97
CA ALA A 62 3.31 7.55 4.04
C ALA A 62 4.00 7.51 5.39
N ALA A 63 3.41 8.19 6.36
CA ALA A 63 3.86 8.10 7.73
C ALA A 63 3.48 6.75 8.32
N GLN A 64 4.14 6.38 9.41
CA GLN A 64 3.85 5.14 10.11
C GLN A 64 2.36 5.07 10.44
N GLY A 65 1.69 4.01 9.99
CA GLY A 65 0.28 3.79 10.30
C GLY A 65 -0.70 4.58 9.44
N GLU A 66 -0.21 5.46 8.58
CA GLU A 66 -1.11 6.33 7.80
C GLU A 66 -1.98 5.53 6.85
N ILE A 67 -1.40 4.59 6.11
CA ILE A 67 -2.16 3.82 5.13
C ILE A 67 -3.14 2.90 5.83
N LEU A 68 -2.72 2.28 6.93
CA LEU A 68 -3.64 1.43 7.67
C LEU A 68 -4.86 2.23 8.15
N ALA A 69 -4.63 3.44 8.66
CA ALA A 69 -5.74 4.27 9.10
C ALA A 69 -6.70 4.59 7.95
N LEU A 70 -6.15 4.85 6.76
CA LEU A 70 -6.99 5.10 5.60
C LEU A 70 -7.81 3.87 5.22
N LEU A 71 -7.21 2.68 5.33
CA LEU A 71 -7.92 1.45 5.03
C LEU A 71 -9.01 1.14 6.05
N GLN A 72 -8.88 1.65 7.27
CA GLN A 72 -9.87 1.41 8.32
C GLN A 72 -11.08 2.32 8.22
N ARG A 73 -11.03 3.32 7.37
CA ARG A 73 -12.19 4.19 7.13
C ARG A 73 -13.23 3.44 6.31
N PRO A 74 -14.51 3.78 6.49
CA PRO A 74 -15.55 3.22 5.60
C PRO A 74 -15.28 3.61 4.16
N ALA A 75 -15.61 2.70 3.24
CA ALA A 75 -15.39 2.93 1.82
C ALA A 75 -16.30 4.03 1.28
#